data_bd0a3570e9c34bf083b2c3d60e92f6a2
#
_entry.id   bd0a3570e9c34bf083b2c3d60e92f6a2
#
_cell.length_a   1.000
_cell.length_b   1.000
_cell.length_c   1.000
_cell.angle_alpha   90.00
_cell.angle_beta   90.00
_cell.angle_gamma   90.00
#
_symmetry.space_group_name_H-M   'P 1'
#
loop_
_entity.id
_entity.type
_entity.pdbx_description
1 polymer ?
#
loop_
_entity_poly.entity_id
_entity_poly.type
_entity_poly.pdbx_seq_one_letter_code
_entity_poly.pdbx_strand_id
1 'polypeptide(L)'
;MSHHLVSLIALLSPAVFVATALASWFQPGFKPKQLITLSKAASIISLFIALFIGINGYQQPLIESALIGLADFGFSIRLDSLSIIMLGMISLLGFIIVKYSINYLDGDQRQGAFMGRLAATIASVQLLVISGNLGLLLISWILTSISLHRLLLFYSDRPGAQLAAKKKFILARLGDACLLIAIVLLYRQFGSGNLEVIFKSIKSSTLTSPSLELAALFLALSAMLKSAQFPTHGWLIEIMETPTPVSALLHAGLLNAGPFLLIRMSFVMETSTYTAIFLIIVGGLTALFASVAYLTQTSIKTALGYSSVGHMGFSLMTCGLGVYSAALLHLVAHSFYKAHAFLSSGSVIDVVRASKVTKPEKSINPLKIVLGVAMALALYAIFAMFWGMDPKKDAALLLIGTIIIMGLSNLFTAAIASKWNVSLLAQATALALLVTVAFFSLESVTHTIIANQVPDLIVPQWGKMMAFGVVLMAFGMSVFIQLIAAQLSSKPFYRILAIHLRNGFYANALFDRLVGAWQIHSTEKGLK
;
A
#
# COMPACT_ATOMS: atom_id res chain seq x y z
N MET A 1 -10.30 -32.51 2.67
CA MET A 1 -8.90 -32.66 3.15
C MET A 1 -8.85 -32.24 4.61
N SER A 2 -7.95 -32.82 5.43
CA SER A 2 -7.78 -32.35 6.81
C SER A 2 -7.20 -30.94 6.85
N HIS A 3 -7.64 -30.11 7.81
CA HIS A 3 -7.13 -28.73 7.99
C HIS A 3 -5.61 -28.68 8.08
N HIS A 4 -5.00 -29.67 8.74
CA HIS A 4 -3.54 -29.79 8.86
C HIS A 4 -2.82 -29.97 7.53
N LEU A 5 -3.40 -30.72 6.60
CA LEU A 5 -2.77 -30.94 5.29
C LEU A 5 -2.81 -29.66 4.43
N VAL A 6 -3.93 -28.93 4.44
CA VAL A 6 -4.04 -27.66 3.69
C VAL A 6 -3.08 -26.60 4.23
N SER A 7 -2.95 -26.50 5.56
CA SER A 7 -2.01 -25.55 6.17
C SER A 7 -0.54 -25.91 5.92
N LEU A 8 -0.19 -27.19 5.89
CA LEU A 8 1.17 -27.64 5.49
C LEU A 8 1.46 -27.34 4.03
N ILE A 9 0.47 -27.54 3.13
CA ILE A 9 0.62 -27.17 1.71
C ILE A 9 0.83 -25.67 1.57
N ALA A 10 0.15 -24.83 2.37
CA ALA A 10 0.36 -23.39 2.36
C ALA A 10 1.79 -22.99 2.72
N LEU A 11 2.42 -23.69 3.68
CA LEU A 11 3.83 -23.47 4.06
C LEU A 11 4.81 -23.80 2.94
N LEU A 12 4.46 -24.68 2.02
CA LEU A 12 5.35 -24.97 0.88
C LEU A 12 5.56 -23.73 0.01
N SER A 13 4.58 -22.80 -0.07
CA SER A 13 4.72 -21.58 -0.85
C SER A 13 5.90 -20.71 -0.41
N PRO A 14 6.02 -20.26 0.85
CA PRO A 14 7.22 -19.57 1.30
C PRO A 14 8.45 -20.48 1.36
N ALA A 15 8.29 -21.78 1.64
CA ALA A 15 9.42 -22.72 1.78
C ALA A 15 10.21 -22.88 0.47
N VAL A 16 9.57 -22.97 -0.70
CA VAL A 16 10.27 -23.06 -1.99
C VAL A 16 11.08 -21.80 -2.29
N PHE A 17 10.61 -20.63 -1.87
CA PHE A 17 11.37 -19.39 -1.99
C PHE A 17 12.52 -19.32 -0.97
N VAL A 18 12.36 -19.84 0.26
CA VAL A 18 13.45 -19.98 1.22
C VAL A 18 14.52 -20.91 0.67
N ALA A 19 14.15 -22.07 0.11
CA ALA A 19 15.08 -22.98 -0.55
C ALA A 19 15.82 -22.30 -1.70
N THR A 20 15.14 -21.49 -2.51
CA THR A 20 15.76 -20.69 -3.57
C THR A 20 16.76 -19.67 -3.01
N ALA A 21 16.40 -18.99 -1.91
CA ALA A 21 17.28 -18.04 -1.25
C ALA A 21 18.57 -18.72 -0.70
N LEU A 22 18.44 -19.89 -0.09
CA LEU A 22 19.58 -20.68 0.41
C LEU A 22 20.45 -21.20 -0.75
N ALA A 23 19.84 -21.69 -1.83
CA ALA A 23 20.55 -22.14 -3.02
C ALA A 23 21.38 -21.03 -3.67
N SER A 24 20.98 -19.77 -3.54
CA SER A 24 21.73 -18.63 -4.07
C SER A 24 23.12 -18.45 -3.45
N TRP A 25 23.38 -18.99 -2.25
CA TRP A 25 24.70 -18.95 -1.62
C TRP A 25 25.72 -19.80 -2.37
N PHE A 26 25.27 -20.85 -3.06
CA PHE A 26 26.12 -21.73 -3.87
C PHE A 26 26.33 -21.21 -5.29
N GLN A 27 25.43 -20.36 -5.80
CA GLN A 27 25.49 -19.78 -7.13
C GLN A 27 25.20 -18.27 -7.12
N PRO A 28 26.00 -17.44 -6.43
CA PRO A 28 25.70 -16.01 -6.29
C PRO A 28 26.04 -15.18 -7.53
N GLY A 29 26.80 -15.75 -8.46
CA GLY A 29 27.48 -15.05 -9.56
C GLY A 29 26.69 -14.92 -10.85
N PHE A 30 27.45 -14.82 -11.93
CA PHE A 30 27.00 -14.62 -13.29
C PHE A 30 26.28 -15.85 -13.86
N LYS A 31 25.14 -15.62 -14.54
CA LYS A 31 24.34 -16.65 -15.25
C LYS A 31 24.13 -17.95 -14.46
N PRO A 32 23.57 -17.92 -13.26
CA PRO A 32 23.40 -19.09 -12.39
C PRO A 32 22.25 -19.98 -12.91
N LYS A 33 22.54 -20.88 -13.85
CA LYS A 33 21.52 -21.67 -14.58
C LYS A 33 20.58 -22.45 -13.66
N GLN A 34 21.14 -23.17 -12.67
CA GLN A 34 20.33 -23.97 -11.74
C GLN A 34 19.45 -23.10 -10.85
N LEU A 35 20.00 -22.00 -10.34
CA LEU A 35 19.24 -21.05 -9.51
C LEU A 35 18.12 -20.35 -10.29
N ILE A 36 18.36 -19.99 -11.55
CA ILE A 36 17.35 -19.43 -12.43
C ILE A 36 16.21 -20.43 -12.63
N THR A 37 16.53 -21.70 -12.88
CA THR A 37 15.53 -22.77 -13.03
C THR A 37 14.74 -22.96 -11.74
N LEU A 38 15.43 -23.00 -10.60
CA LEU A 38 14.80 -23.11 -9.27
C LEU A 38 13.91 -21.91 -8.96
N SER A 39 14.34 -20.68 -9.29
CA SER A 39 13.53 -19.47 -9.09
C SER A 39 12.24 -19.48 -9.93
N LYS A 40 12.33 -19.94 -11.19
CA LYS A 40 11.16 -20.14 -12.06
C LYS A 40 10.22 -21.19 -11.47
N ALA A 41 10.76 -22.35 -11.10
CA ALA A 41 9.97 -23.44 -10.52
C ALA A 41 9.29 -22.99 -9.22
N ALA A 42 10.02 -22.32 -8.30
CA ALA A 42 9.48 -21.83 -7.04
C ALA A 42 8.32 -20.85 -7.27
N SER A 43 8.43 -19.94 -8.23
CA SER A 43 7.36 -18.97 -8.53
C SER A 43 6.12 -19.63 -9.13
N ILE A 44 6.28 -20.64 -9.97
CA ILE A 44 5.18 -21.42 -10.54
C ILE A 44 4.51 -22.28 -9.46
N ILE A 45 5.29 -23.01 -8.66
CA ILE A 45 4.78 -23.84 -7.56
C ILE A 45 3.99 -22.98 -6.57
N SER A 46 4.53 -21.82 -6.18
CA SER A 46 3.83 -20.88 -5.29
C SER A 46 2.48 -20.43 -5.86
N LEU A 47 2.40 -20.17 -7.17
CA LEU A 47 1.17 -19.76 -7.83
C LEU A 47 0.13 -20.90 -7.81
N PHE A 48 0.55 -22.14 -8.11
CA PHE A 48 -0.34 -23.31 -8.03
C PHE A 48 -0.81 -23.60 -6.60
N ILE A 49 0.07 -23.44 -5.61
CA ILE A 49 -0.29 -23.57 -4.18
C ILE A 49 -1.34 -22.52 -3.81
N ALA A 50 -1.14 -21.25 -4.19
CA ALA A 50 -2.09 -20.20 -3.90
C ALA A 50 -3.46 -20.46 -4.55
N LEU A 51 -3.50 -20.96 -5.79
CA LEU A 51 -4.72 -21.34 -6.48
C LEU A 51 -5.42 -22.53 -5.78
N PHE A 52 -4.65 -23.57 -5.43
CA PHE A 52 -5.15 -24.73 -4.71
C PHE A 52 -5.78 -24.34 -3.35
N ILE A 53 -5.12 -23.46 -2.59
CA ILE A 53 -5.61 -22.96 -1.31
C ILE A 53 -6.86 -22.09 -1.53
N GLY A 54 -6.91 -21.29 -2.60
CA GLY A 54 -8.08 -20.50 -2.97
C GLY A 54 -9.33 -21.37 -3.21
N ILE A 55 -9.18 -22.47 -3.94
CA ILE A 55 -10.27 -23.42 -4.21
C ILE A 55 -10.74 -24.11 -2.92
N ASN A 56 -9.82 -24.55 -2.07
CA ASN A 56 -10.17 -25.20 -0.80
C ASN A 56 -10.75 -24.21 0.24
N GLY A 57 -10.25 -22.96 0.26
CA GLY A 57 -10.73 -21.92 1.17
C GLY A 57 -12.14 -21.44 0.85
N TYR A 58 -12.61 -21.59 -0.40
CA TYR A 58 -13.99 -21.32 -0.76
C TYR A 58 -14.98 -22.25 -0.02
N GLN A 59 -14.55 -23.49 0.26
CA GLN A 59 -15.36 -24.48 0.97
C GLN A 59 -15.27 -24.37 2.50
N GLN A 60 -14.21 -23.73 3.02
CA GLN A 60 -13.93 -23.64 4.45
C GLN A 60 -13.48 -22.22 4.81
N PRO A 61 -14.30 -21.44 5.51
CA PRO A 61 -14.05 -20.01 5.74
C PRO A 61 -12.82 -19.73 6.61
N LEU A 62 -12.33 -20.69 7.37
CA LEU A 62 -11.14 -20.57 8.21
C LEU A 62 -10.44 -21.92 8.37
N ILE A 63 -9.16 -21.95 8.06
CA ILE A 63 -8.26 -23.08 8.29
C ILE A 63 -7.10 -22.60 9.16
N GLU A 64 -6.89 -23.24 10.31
CA GLU A 64 -5.77 -22.97 11.20
C GLU A 64 -4.88 -24.21 11.36
N SER A 65 -3.56 -23.97 11.46
CA SER A 65 -2.61 -25.03 11.82
C SER A 65 -2.53 -25.22 13.34
N ALA A 66 -1.97 -26.36 13.77
CA ALA A 66 -1.50 -26.48 15.14
C ALA A 66 -0.48 -25.39 15.48
N LEU A 67 -0.46 -24.98 16.75
CA LEU A 67 0.51 -24.04 17.28
C LEU A 67 1.83 -24.76 17.57
N ILE A 68 2.93 -24.18 17.11
CA ILE A 68 4.28 -24.52 17.53
C ILE A 68 4.80 -23.37 18.41
N GLY A 69 4.75 -23.55 19.72
CA GLY A 69 5.12 -22.49 20.67
C GLY A 69 4.86 -22.85 22.12
N LEU A 70 4.93 -21.86 23.00
CA LEU A 70 4.73 -21.98 24.44
C LEU A 70 3.68 -20.99 24.89
N ALA A 71 2.82 -21.39 25.83
CA ALA A 71 1.80 -20.52 26.43
C ALA A 71 0.97 -19.75 25.40
N ASP A 72 0.49 -20.44 24.35
CA ASP A 72 -0.28 -19.86 23.25
C ASP A 72 0.43 -18.78 22.42
N PHE A 73 1.75 -18.60 22.59
CA PHE A 73 2.57 -17.70 21.80
C PHE A 73 3.57 -18.48 20.95
N GLY A 74 3.61 -18.24 19.64
CA GLY A 74 4.50 -18.97 18.75
C GLY A 74 4.11 -18.85 17.26
N PHE A 75 4.17 -20.01 16.57
CA PHE A 75 3.98 -20.09 15.13
C PHE A 75 2.71 -20.91 14.83
N SER A 76 1.73 -20.28 14.23
CA SER A 76 0.60 -20.94 13.60
C SER A 76 0.23 -20.23 12.31
N ILE A 77 -0.42 -20.96 11.41
CA ILE A 77 -0.88 -20.47 10.12
C ILE A 77 -2.39 -20.26 10.20
N ARG A 78 -2.82 -19.17 9.59
CA ARG A 78 -4.21 -18.82 9.40
C ARG A 78 -4.47 -18.63 7.90
N LEU A 79 -5.40 -19.39 7.37
CA LEU A 79 -5.89 -19.28 6.00
C LEU A 79 -7.37 -18.91 6.07
N ASP A 80 -7.65 -17.66 5.94
CA ASP A 80 -8.95 -17.06 5.75
C ASP A 80 -8.99 -16.30 4.41
N SER A 81 -10.12 -15.76 4.02
CA SER A 81 -10.25 -15.08 2.73
C SER A 81 -9.23 -13.95 2.56
N LEU A 82 -8.90 -13.19 3.63
CA LEU A 82 -7.88 -12.15 3.59
C LEU A 82 -6.50 -12.74 3.31
N SER A 83 -6.08 -13.80 4.02
CA SER A 83 -4.80 -14.48 3.78
C SER A 83 -4.72 -15.04 2.36
N ILE A 84 -5.79 -15.65 1.87
CA ILE A 84 -5.86 -16.30 0.56
C ILE A 84 -5.74 -15.28 -0.56
N ILE A 85 -6.47 -14.15 -0.49
CA ILE A 85 -6.40 -13.06 -1.47
C ILE A 85 -4.97 -12.50 -1.50
N MET A 86 -4.39 -12.22 -0.33
CA MET A 86 -3.05 -11.64 -0.23
C MET A 86 -1.98 -12.63 -0.71
N LEU A 87 -2.07 -13.91 -0.35
CA LEU A 87 -1.15 -14.95 -0.82
C LEU A 87 -1.23 -15.11 -2.34
N GLY A 88 -2.44 -15.13 -2.91
CA GLY A 88 -2.68 -15.18 -4.35
C GLY A 88 -2.05 -13.98 -5.08
N MET A 89 -2.29 -12.78 -4.58
CA MET A 89 -1.70 -11.55 -5.10
C MET A 89 -0.17 -11.60 -5.08
N ILE A 90 0.43 -11.96 -3.93
CA ILE A 90 1.89 -12.00 -3.77
C ILE A 90 2.51 -13.10 -4.64
N SER A 91 1.87 -14.26 -4.77
CA SER A 91 2.35 -15.35 -5.63
C SER A 91 2.34 -14.96 -7.10
N LEU A 92 1.27 -14.31 -7.58
CA LEU A 92 1.17 -13.84 -8.96
C LEU A 92 2.18 -12.72 -9.26
N LEU A 93 2.29 -11.73 -8.37
CA LEU A 93 3.30 -10.68 -8.49
C LEU A 93 4.72 -11.24 -8.40
N GLY A 94 4.96 -12.19 -7.52
CA GLY A 94 6.22 -12.90 -7.38
C GLY A 94 6.62 -13.60 -8.68
N PHE A 95 5.68 -14.31 -9.32
CA PHE A 95 5.92 -14.94 -10.62
C PHE A 95 6.30 -13.93 -11.70
N ILE A 96 5.55 -12.82 -11.82
CA ILE A 96 5.81 -11.77 -12.81
C ILE A 96 7.19 -11.12 -12.56
N ILE A 97 7.49 -10.77 -11.31
CA ILE A 97 8.72 -10.07 -10.95
C ILE A 97 9.93 -10.98 -11.09
N VAL A 98 9.83 -12.26 -10.71
CA VAL A 98 10.91 -13.26 -10.91
C VAL A 98 11.22 -13.41 -12.40
N LYS A 99 10.18 -13.60 -13.24
CA LYS A 99 10.33 -13.71 -14.69
C LYS A 99 10.99 -12.46 -15.30
N TYR A 100 10.56 -11.29 -14.89
CA TYR A 100 11.13 -10.01 -15.34
C TYR A 100 12.59 -9.86 -14.89
N SER A 101 12.90 -10.20 -13.62
CA SER A 101 14.23 -10.06 -13.02
C SER A 101 15.29 -10.90 -13.73
N ILE A 102 14.93 -12.09 -14.20
CA ILE A 102 15.83 -12.99 -14.93
C ILE A 102 16.35 -12.31 -16.19
N ASN A 103 15.46 -11.67 -16.96
CA ASN A 103 15.82 -10.98 -18.19
C ASN A 103 16.48 -9.62 -17.90
N TYR A 104 16.00 -8.89 -16.88
CA TYR A 104 16.51 -7.56 -16.54
C TYR A 104 17.96 -7.59 -16.03
N LEU A 105 18.34 -8.66 -15.33
CA LEU A 105 19.70 -8.85 -14.78
C LEU A 105 20.54 -9.84 -15.59
N ASP A 106 20.12 -10.19 -16.82
CA ASP A 106 20.95 -11.05 -17.66
C ASP A 106 22.27 -10.35 -17.97
N GLY A 107 23.37 -10.98 -17.62
CA GLY A 107 24.70 -10.40 -17.74
C GLY A 107 25.23 -9.68 -16.50
N ASP A 108 24.45 -9.52 -15.43
CA ASP A 108 24.94 -8.97 -14.16
C ASP A 108 25.82 -10.00 -13.42
N GLN A 109 26.97 -9.54 -12.90
CA GLN A 109 27.92 -10.40 -12.19
C GLN A 109 27.36 -10.97 -10.87
N ARG A 110 26.30 -10.38 -10.32
CA ARG A 110 25.67 -10.77 -9.05
C ARG A 110 24.22 -11.23 -9.25
N GLN A 111 23.85 -11.67 -10.46
CA GLN A 111 22.49 -12.10 -10.78
C GLN A 111 21.95 -13.15 -9.79
N GLY A 112 22.77 -14.13 -9.43
CA GLY A 112 22.36 -15.16 -8.47
C GLY A 112 22.08 -14.61 -7.07
N ALA A 113 22.93 -13.73 -6.56
CA ALA A 113 22.72 -13.08 -5.27
C ALA A 113 21.45 -12.22 -5.26
N PHE A 114 21.12 -11.58 -6.38
CA PHE A 114 19.86 -10.84 -6.53
C PHE A 114 18.64 -11.76 -6.43
N MET A 115 18.64 -12.85 -7.20
CA MET A 115 17.54 -13.82 -7.22
C MET A 115 17.29 -14.41 -5.83
N GLY A 116 18.35 -14.70 -5.07
CA GLY A 116 18.23 -15.18 -3.70
C GLY A 116 17.64 -14.15 -2.73
N ARG A 117 18.07 -12.88 -2.82
CA ARG A 117 17.50 -11.79 -1.99
C ARG A 117 16.05 -11.52 -2.35
N LEU A 118 15.70 -11.56 -3.64
CA LEU A 118 14.34 -11.44 -4.13
C LEU A 118 13.46 -12.56 -3.56
N ALA A 119 13.92 -13.81 -3.64
CA ALA A 119 13.21 -14.97 -3.12
C ALA A 119 13.01 -14.88 -1.59
N ALA A 120 14.02 -14.50 -0.83
CA ALA A 120 13.91 -14.30 0.62
C ALA A 120 12.86 -13.23 0.98
N THR A 121 12.78 -12.17 0.16
CA THR A 121 11.80 -11.10 0.37
C THR A 121 10.38 -11.58 0.09
N ILE A 122 10.14 -12.31 -1.01
CA ILE A 122 8.83 -12.88 -1.33
C ILE A 122 8.40 -13.87 -0.24
N ALA A 123 9.29 -14.77 0.19
CA ALA A 123 9.01 -15.73 1.28
C ALA A 123 8.58 -15.02 2.57
N SER A 124 9.28 -13.95 2.97
CA SER A 124 8.98 -13.22 4.19
C SER A 124 7.58 -12.56 4.14
N VAL A 125 7.18 -12.03 2.97
CA VAL A 125 5.86 -11.43 2.80
C VAL A 125 4.76 -12.50 2.77
N GLN A 126 5.01 -13.66 2.17
CA GLN A 126 4.08 -14.78 2.20
C GLN A 126 3.86 -15.29 3.63
N LEU A 127 4.91 -15.43 4.43
CA LEU A 127 4.81 -15.79 5.85
C LEU A 127 4.00 -14.76 6.64
N LEU A 128 4.17 -13.47 6.35
CA LEU A 128 3.43 -12.39 7.02
C LEU A 128 1.92 -12.52 6.79
N VAL A 129 1.50 -12.75 5.56
CA VAL A 129 0.06 -12.75 5.23
C VAL A 129 -0.67 -14.01 5.69
N ILE A 130 0.03 -15.12 5.91
CA ILE A 130 -0.55 -16.37 6.44
C ILE A 130 -0.38 -16.53 7.95
N SER A 131 0.16 -15.52 8.67
CA SER A 131 0.37 -15.63 10.12
C SER A 131 -0.95 -15.69 10.88
N GLY A 132 -1.07 -16.71 11.73
CA GLY A 132 -2.22 -16.97 12.63
C GLY A 132 -1.96 -16.62 14.10
N ASN A 133 -0.69 -16.32 14.45
CA ASN A 133 -0.28 -16.01 15.81
C ASN A 133 0.60 -14.76 15.85
N LEU A 134 0.51 -14.01 16.92
CA LEU A 134 1.29 -12.78 17.16
C LEU A 134 2.81 -13.03 17.06
N GLY A 135 3.30 -14.23 17.42
CA GLY A 135 4.71 -14.61 17.31
C GLY A 135 5.17 -14.68 15.85
N LEU A 136 4.45 -15.42 15.00
CA LEU A 136 4.76 -15.51 13.56
C LEU A 136 4.57 -14.15 12.87
N LEU A 137 3.55 -13.38 13.26
CA LEU A 137 3.30 -12.04 12.75
C LEU A 137 4.51 -11.12 13.00
N LEU A 138 5.04 -11.10 14.22
CA LEU A 138 6.20 -10.26 14.59
C LEU A 138 7.46 -10.67 13.81
N ILE A 139 7.77 -11.97 13.78
CA ILE A 139 8.98 -12.46 13.13
C ILE A 139 8.93 -12.22 11.61
N SER A 140 7.80 -12.55 10.97
CA SER A 140 7.63 -12.31 9.53
C SER A 140 7.66 -10.82 9.18
N TRP A 141 7.10 -9.96 10.04
CA TRP A 141 7.18 -8.50 9.91
C TRP A 141 8.64 -7.99 9.94
N ILE A 142 9.44 -8.47 10.88
CA ILE A 142 10.87 -8.14 10.98
C ILE A 142 11.63 -8.69 9.76
N LEU A 143 11.37 -9.94 9.36
CA LEU A 143 12.02 -10.58 8.21
C LEU A 143 11.74 -9.83 6.90
N THR A 144 10.51 -9.32 6.68
CA THR A 144 10.22 -8.48 5.50
C THR A 144 11.09 -7.22 5.47
N SER A 145 11.36 -6.62 6.63
CA SER A 145 12.19 -5.42 6.73
C SER A 145 13.66 -5.70 6.47
N ILE A 146 14.18 -6.82 7.00
CA ILE A 146 15.58 -7.24 6.83
C ILE A 146 15.86 -7.67 5.38
N SER A 147 14.98 -8.49 4.82
CA SER A 147 15.09 -8.98 3.43
C SER A 147 15.07 -7.82 2.45
N LEU A 148 14.13 -6.88 2.62
CA LEU A 148 14.08 -5.68 1.81
C LEU A 148 15.34 -4.82 1.97
N HIS A 149 15.83 -4.61 3.17
CA HIS A 149 17.05 -3.82 3.40
C HIS A 149 18.24 -4.38 2.60
N ARG A 150 18.42 -5.70 2.60
CA ARG A 150 19.46 -6.37 1.81
C ARG A 150 19.24 -6.23 0.31
N LEU A 151 18.00 -6.20 -0.13
CA LEU A 151 17.65 -6.03 -1.55
C LEU A 151 17.88 -4.58 -2.01
N LEU A 152 17.58 -3.58 -1.17
CA LEU A 152 17.84 -2.16 -1.45
C LEU A 152 19.34 -1.86 -1.58
N LEU A 153 20.17 -2.53 -0.78
CA LEU A 153 21.64 -2.46 -0.82
C LEU A 153 22.25 -3.40 -1.86
N PHE A 154 21.52 -3.77 -2.91
CA PHE A 154 22.08 -4.63 -3.96
C PHE A 154 23.27 -3.96 -4.66
N TYR A 155 23.14 -2.69 -5.03
CA TYR A 155 24.24 -1.84 -5.49
C TYR A 155 24.67 -0.92 -4.34
N SER A 156 25.51 -1.46 -3.45
CA SER A 156 25.96 -0.78 -2.23
C SER A 156 26.93 0.39 -2.48
N ASP A 157 27.47 0.51 -3.66
CA ASP A 157 28.34 1.57 -4.13
C ASP A 157 27.62 2.89 -4.44
N ARG A 158 26.29 2.89 -4.48
CA ARG A 158 25.48 4.08 -4.75
C ARG A 158 25.14 4.84 -3.47
N PRO A 159 25.62 6.10 -3.28
CA PRO A 159 25.41 6.86 -2.03
C PRO A 159 23.93 7.08 -1.70
N GLY A 160 23.08 7.36 -2.71
CA GLY A 160 21.65 7.55 -2.54
C GLY A 160 20.96 6.29 -2.01
N ALA A 161 21.34 5.11 -2.51
CA ALA A 161 20.80 3.83 -2.05
C ALA A 161 21.20 3.53 -0.59
N GLN A 162 22.44 3.86 -0.19
CA GLN A 162 22.90 3.71 1.20
C GLN A 162 22.11 4.59 2.16
N LEU A 163 21.90 5.87 1.81
CA LEU A 163 21.16 6.82 2.64
C LEU A 163 19.71 6.39 2.80
N ALA A 164 19.04 6.06 1.70
CA ALA A 164 17.66 5.59 1.70
C ALA A 164 17.50 4.29 2.53
N ALA A 165 18.42 3.34 2.38
CA ALA A 165 18.43 2.10 3.15
C ALA A 165 18.63 2.35 4.66
N LYS A 166 19.51 3.29 5.04
CA LYS A 166 19.73 3.68 6.45
C LYS A 166 18.47 4.29 7.06
N LYS A 167 17.84 5.25 6.38
CA LYS A 167 16.57 5.86 6.82
C LYS A 167 15.49 4.81 7.00
N LYS A 168 15.30 3.98 5.97
CA LYS A 168 14.32 2.88 6.01
C LYS A 168 14.60 1.90 7.15
N PHE A 169 15.87 1.59 7.42
CA PHE A 169 16.25 0.68 8.51
C PHE A 169 15.85 1.26 9.89
N ILE A 170 16.12 2.54 10.14
CA ILE A 170 15.75 3.21 11.40
C ILE A 170 14.23 3.19 11.59
N LEU A 171 13.47 3.62 10.57
CA LEU A 171 12.01 3.61 10.63
C LEU A 171 11.44 2.21 10.82
N ALA A 172 12.05 1.20 10.18
CA ALA A 172 11.65 -0.18 10.37
C ALA A 172 11.86 -0.66 11.81
N ARG A 173 13.00 -0.33 12.45
CA ARG A 173 13.26 -0.68 13.87
C ARG A 173 12.27 0.00 14.81
N LEU A 174 11.93 1.26 14.57
CA LEU A 174 10.88 1.95 15.33
C LEU A 174 9.52 1.29 15.13
N GLY A 175 9.16 0.94 13.89
CA GLY A 175 7.93 0.21 13.59
C GLY A 175 7.86 -1.17 14.24
N ASP A 176 8.98 -1.91 14.24
CA ASP A 176 9.07 -3.21 14.91
C ASP A 176 8.89 -3.08 16.44
N ALA A 177 9.46 -2.02 17.05
CA ALA A 177 9.28 -1.73 18.47
C ALA A 177 7.81 -1.39 18.79
N CYS A 178 7.15 -0.58 17.96
CA CYS A 178 5.72 -0.30 18.09
C CYS A 178 4.89 -1.59 18.00
N LEU A 179 5.17 -2.46 17.02
CA LEU A 179 4.46 -3.72 16.88
C LEU A 179 4.69 -4.63 18.09
N LEU A 180 5.91 -4.70 18.60
CA LEU A 180 6.22 -5.48 19.81
C LEU A 180 5.43 -4.99 21.03
N ILE A 181 5.35 -3.66 21.24
CA ILE A 181 4.55 -3.08 22.34
C ILE A 181 3.08 -3.46 22.18
N ALA A 182 2.51 -3.33 20.97
CA ALA A 182 1.13 -3.74 20.71
C ALA A 182 0.91 -5.22 21.04
N ILE A 183 1.81 -6.09 20.61
CA ILE A 183 1.76 -7.53 20.86
C ILE A 183 1.81 -7.84 22.35
N VAL A 184 2.69 -7.20 23.10
CA VAL A 184 2.79 -7.37 24.57
C VAL A 184 1.49 -6.96 25.25
N LEU A 185 0.90 -5.82 24.84
CA LEU A 185 -0.37 -5.34 25.39
C LEU A 185 -1.51 -6.33 25.09
N LEU A 186 -1.62 -6.82 23.85
CA LEU A 186 -2.63 -7.78 23.46
C LEU A 186 -2.46 -9.13 24.19
N TYR A 187 -1.23 -9.64 24.24
CA TYR A 187 -0.95 -10.89 24.94
C TYR A 187 -1.26 -10.79 26.44
N ARG A 188 -0.94 -9.67 27.09
CA ARG A 188 -1.28 -9.42 28.49
C ARG A 188 -2.80 -9.33 28.72
N GLN A 189 -3.54 -8.77 27.76
CA GLN A 189 -4.99 -8.59 27.86
C GLN A 189 -5.76 -9.90 27.67
N PHE A 190 -5.32 -10.78 26.76
CA PHE A 190 -6.05 -11.97 26.35
C PHE A 190 -5.42 -13.29 26.79
N GLY A 191 -4.19 -13.29 27.31
CA GLY A 191 -3.45 -14.50 27.69
C GLY A 191 -3.08 -15.42 26.53
N SER A 192 -3.29 -14.99 25.28
CA SER A 192 -3.08 -15.80 24.08
C SER A 192 -2.47 -14.96 22.96
N GLY A 193 -1.60 -15.60 22.16
CA GLY A 193 -1.07 -15.03 20.92
C GLY A 193 -1.87 -15.45 19.68
N ASN A 194 -2.86 -16.34 19.80
CA ASN A 194 -3.69 -16.77 18.69
C ASN A 194 -4.68 -15.67 18.29
N LEU A 195 -4.65 -15.28 17.00
CA LEU A 195 -5.48 -14.20 16.48
C LEU A 195 -6.98 -14.50 16.57
N GLU A 196 -7.39 -15.75 16.38
CA GLU A 196 -8.81 -16.13 16.45
C GLU A 196 -9.34 -16.00 17.87
N VAL A 197 -8.56 -16.40 18.89
CA VAL A 197 -8.91 -16.23 20.30
C VAL A 197 -9.08 -14.76 20.64
N ILE A 198 -8.13 -13.91 20.22
CA ILE A 198 -8.18 -12.45 20.44
C ILE A 198 -9.44 -11.86 19.77
N PHE A 199 -9.70 -12.18 18.51
CA PHE A 199 -10.84 -11.64 17.77
C PHE A 199 -12.18 -12.10 18.34
N LYS A 200 -12.32 -13.39 18.71
CA LYS A 200 -13.52 -13.89 19.38
C LYS A 200 -13.77 -13.21 20.72
N SER A 201 -12.73 -13.01 21.52
CA SER A 201 -12.83 -12.31 22.81
C SER A 201 -13.29 -10.87 22.66
N ILE A 202 -12.80 -10.15 21.63
CA ILE A 202 -13.25 -8.78 21.33
C ILE A 202 -14.72 -8.78 20.86
N LYS A 203 -15.10 -9.71 19.98
CA LYS A 203 -16.49 -9.82 19.48
C LYS A 203 -17.51 -10.13 20.58
N SER A 204 -17.13 -10.98 21.53
CA SER A 204 -18.04 -11.44 22.60
C SER A 204 -18.20 -10.45 23.75
N SER A 205 -17.35 -9.45 23.83
CA SER A 205 -17.33 -8.49 24.94
C SER A 205 -17.26 -7.05 24.40
N THR A 206 -18.04 -6.14 24.98
CA THR A 206 -17.93 -4.68 24.76
C THR A 206 -16.72 -4.11 25.50
N LEU A 207 -15.59 -4.83 25.54
CA LEU A 207 -14.40 -4.44 26.29
C LEU A 207 -13.75 -3.22 25.65
N THR A 208 -13.94 -2.07 26.27
CA THR A 208 -13.06 -0.94 26.08
C THR A 208 -12.06 -0.91 27.25
N SER A 209 -10.79 -1.10 26.98
CA SER A 209 -9.75 -0.98 27.99
C SER A 209 -8.65 -0.05 27.49
N PRO A 210 -8.02 0.74 28.38
CA PRO A 210 -6.90 1.61 27.96
C PRO A 210 -5.76 0.83 27.30
N SER A 211 -5.56 -0.42 27.67
CA SER A 211 -4.55 -1.30 27.04
C SER A 211 -4.89 -1.63 25.59
N LEU A 212 -6.17 -1.83 25.24
CA LEU A 212 -6.61 -2.07 23.87
C LEU A 212 -6.50 -0.81 23.00
N GLU A 213 -6.91 0.35 23.54
CA GLU A 213 -6.74 1.63 22.84
C GLU A 213 -5.26 1.91 22.54
N LEU A 214 -4.39 1.65 23.52
CA LEU A 214 -2.95 1.80 23.35
C LEU A 214 -2.37 0.78 22.36
N ALA A 215 -2.84 -0.46 22.38
CA ALA A 215 -2.44 -1.48 21.39
C ALA A 215 -2.85 -1.07 19.96
N ALA A 216 -4.06 -0.56 19.78
CA ALA A 216 -4.53 -0.02 18.50
C ALA A 216 -3.64 1.15 18.02
N LEU A 217 -3.27 2.08 18.92
CA LEU A 217 -2.36 3.18 18.58
C LEU A 217 -0.98 2.67 18.13
N PHE A 218 -0.39 1.72 18.84
CA PHE A 218 0.92 1.18 18.46
C PHE A 218 0.86 0.34 17.17
N LEU A 219 -0.24 -0.35 16.88
CA LEU A 219 -0.48 -0.99 15.58
C LEU A 219 -0.53 0.06 14.46
N ALA A 220 -1.26 1.17 14.67
CA ALA A 220 -1.34 2.27 13.71
C ALA A 220 0.03 2.90 13.46
N LEU A 221 0.81 3.20 14.50
CA LEU A 221 2.17 3.73 14.38
C LEU A 221 3.09 2.76 13.62
N SER A 222 3.04 1.46 13.93
CA SER A 222 3.82 0.45 13.20
C SER A 222 3.45 0.41 11.71
N ALA A 223 2.16 0.44 11.39
CA ALA A 223 1.67 0.47 10.01
C ALA A 223 2.13 1.74 9.26
N MET A 224 2.05 2.90 9.90
CA MET A 224 2.49 4.17 9.32
C MET A 224 3.99 4.20 9.01
N LEU A 225 4.83 3.76 9.95
CA LEU A 225 6.29 3.71 9.78
C LEU A 225 6.72 2.73 8.67
N LYS A 226 5.93 1.68 8.42
CA LYS A 226 6.14 0.72 7.34
C LYS A 226 5.70 1.26 5.98
N SER A 227 4.67 2.12 5.92
CA SER A 227 3.96 2.53 4.70
C SER A 227 4.34 3.93 4.21
N ALA A 228 5.51 4.44 4.58
CA ALA A 228 6.06 5.70 4.09
C ALA A 228 5.11 6.90 4.19
N GLN A 229 4.51 7.14 5.36
CA GLN A 229 3.63 8.27 5.59
C GLN A 229 4.40 9.59 5.74
N PHE A 230 3.78 10.70 5.36
CA PHE A 230 4.33 12.02 5.65
C PHE A 230 4.42 12.25 7.18
N PRO A 231 5.51 12.81 7.72
CA PRO A 231 6.69 13.38 7.06
C PRO A 231 7.84 12.39 6.78
N THR A 232 7.72 11.10 7.13
CA THR A 232 8.80 10.10 7.07
C THR A 232 8.94 9.39 5.71
N HIS A 233 8.21 9.84 4.67
CA HIS A 233 8.12 9.22 3.35
C HIS A 233 9.41 9.30 2.50
N GLY A 234 10.34 10.19 2.86
CA GLY A 234 11.48 10.56 2.01
C GLY A 234 12.36 9.40 1.58
N TRP A 235 12.56 8.38 2.44
CA TRP A 235 13.31 7.20 2.08
C TRP A 235 12.77 6.48 0.83
N LEU A 236 11.45 6.51 0.63
CA LEU A 236 10.80 5.86 -0.50
C LEU A 236 11.09 6.59 -1.82
N ILE A 237 11.21 7.90 -1.78
CA ILE A 237 11.52 8.73 -2.95
C ILE A 237 12.99 8.57 -3.35
N GLU A 238 13.89 8.37 -2.40
CA GLU A 238 15.33 8.21 -2.65
C GLU A 238 15.71 6.82 -3.19
N ILE A 239 14.86 5.81 -3.00
CA ILE A 239 15.09 4.43 -3.47
C ILE A 239 15.05 4.29 -5.00
N MET A 240 14.72 5.33 -5.75
CA MET A 240 14.53 5.25 -7.21
C MET A 240 15.77 4.82 -8.00
N GLU A 241 16.95 4.81 -7.37
CA GLU A 241 18.20 4.27 -7.96
C GLU A 241 18.31 2.74 -7.91
N THR A 242 17.40 2.06 -7.21
CA THR A 242 17.42 0.58 -7.14
C THR A 242 16.96 -0.06 -8.45
N PRO A 243 17.32 -1.34 -8.70
CA PRO A 243 16.84 -2.07 -9.87
C PRO A 243 15.31 -2.03 -9.99
N THR A 244 14.80 -1.90 -11.21
CA THR A 244 13.36 -1.81 -11.47
C THR A 244 12.53 -2.93 -10.83
N PRO A 245 12.96 -4.22 -10.83
CA PRO A 245 12.22 -5.29 -10.14
C PRO A 245 12.10 -5.06 -8.64
N VAL A 246 13.11 -4.43 -8.01
CA VAL A 246 13.05 -4.08 -6.56
C VAL A 246 11.98 -3.03 -6.33
N SER A 247 11.95 -1.99 -7.15
CA SER A 247 10.92 -0.95 -7.07
C SER A 247 9.52 -1.54 -7.28
N ALA A 248 9.36 -2.45 -8.25
CA ALA A 248 8.09 -3.13 -8.49
C ALA A 248 7.64 -3.94 -7.26
N LEU A 249 8.52 -4.79 -6.69
CA LEU A 249 8.20 -5.58 -5.50
C LEU A 249 7.90 -4.72 -4.28
N LEU A 250 8.68 -3.65 -4.08
CA LEU A 250 8.51 -2.73 -2.96
C LEU A 250 7.14 -2.06 -2.99
N HIS A 251 6.82 -1.44 -4.13
CA HIS A 251 5.60 -0.63 -4.27
C HIS A 251 4.33 -1.47 -4.42
N ALA A 252 4.43 -2.68 -4.99
CA ALA A 252 3.30 -3.57 -5.17
C ALA A 252 3.11 -4.59 -4.03
N GLY A 253 4.13 -4.83 -3.20
CA GLY A 253 4.08 -5.86 -2.16
C GLY A 253 4.37 -5.33 -0.76
N LEU A 254 5.58 -4.83 -0.52
CA LEU A 254 6.06 -4.57 0.84
C LEU A 254 5.47 -3.34 1.52
N LEU A 255 5.15 -2.28 0.76
CA LEU A 255 4.47 -1.10 1.31
C LEU A 255 3.06 -1.41 1.82
N ASN A 256 2.44 -2.41 1.24
CA ASN A 256 1.10 -2.87 1.60
C ASN A 256 1.04 -3.56 2.98
N ALA A 257 2.19 -3.92 3.56
CA ALA A 257 2.24 -4.58 4.86
C ALA A 257 1.60 -3.73 5.98
N GLY A 258 1.69 -2.39 5.91
CA GLY A 258 1.04 -1.51 6.89
C GLY A 258 -0.49 -1.57 6.82
N PRO A 259 -1.12 -1.22 5.69
CA PRO A 259 -2.57 -1.39 5.53
C PRO A 259 -3.03 -2.83 5.79
N PHE A 260 -2.28 -3.85 5.33
CA PHE A 260 -2.58 -5.24 5.64
C PHE A 260 -2.63 -5.49 7.15
N LEU A 261 -1.67 -4.99 7.92
CA LEU A 261 -1.67 -5.13 9.39
C LEU A 261 -2.94 -4.55 10.01
N LEU A 262 -3.38 -3.37 9.56
CA LEU A 262 -4.60 -2.73 10.07
C LEU A 262 -5.86 -3.52 9.71
N ILE A 263 -5.95 -4.04 8.48
CA ILE A 263 -7.07 -4.89 8.05
C ILE A 263 -7.06 -6.20 8.84
N ARG A 264 -5.89 -6.85 9.02
CA ARG A 264 -5.74 -8.08 9.82
C ARG A 264 -6.15 -7.89 11.27
N MET A 265 -5.82 -6.73 11.85
CA MET A 265 -6.12 -6.39 13.25
C MET A 265 -7.36 -5.49 13.39
N SER A 266 -8.25 -5.50 12.40
CA SER A 266 -9.41 -4.61 12.32
C SER A 266 -10.29 -4.62 13.57
N PHE A 267 -10.52 -5.78 14.20
CA PHE A 267 -11.25 -5.86 15.46
C PHE A 267 -10.57 -5.10 16.59
N VAL A 268 -9.24 -5.11 16.66
CA VAL A 268 -8.49 -4.30 17.65
C VAL A 268 -8.57 -2.81 17.28
N MET A 269 -8.49 -2.49 15.98
CA MET A 269 -8.56 -1.09 15.54
C MET A 269 -9.89 -0.42 15.86
N GLU A 270 -11.01 -1.12 15.78
CA GLU A 270 -12.34 -0.58 16.10
C GLU A 270 -12.54 -0.31 17.61
N THR A 271 -11.68 -0.83 18.49
CA THR A 271 -11.76 -0.52 19.94
C THR A 271 -11.34 0.91 20.29
N SER A 272 -10.68 1.65 19.35
CA SER A 272 -10.15 2.99 19.62
C SER A 272 -10.61 4.02 18.60
N THR A 273 -11.53 4.88 18.99
CA THR A 273 -11.97 6.03 18.18
C THR A 273 -10.85 7.05 17.93
N TYR A 274 -10.00 7.30 18.92
CA TYR A 274 -8.88 8.25 18.80
C TYR A 274 -7.85 7.77 17.75
N THR A 275 -7.53 6.49 17.75
CA THR A 275 -6.64 5.91 16.76
C THR A 275 -7.24 5.96 15.35
N ALA A 276 -8.54 5.74 15.22
CA ALA A 276 -9.25 5.87 13.95
C ALA A 276 -9.18 7.31 13.41
N ILE A 277 -9.47 8.31 14.24
CA ILE A 277 -9.34 9.74 13.88
C ILE A 277 -7.90 10.08 13.48
N PHE A 278 -6.91 9.60 14.23
CA PHE A 278 -5.50 9.78 13.92
C PHE A 278 -5.14 9.23 12.54
N LEU A 279 -5.60 8.01 12.19
CA LEU A 279 -5.39 7.41 10.88
C LEU A 279 -6.08 8.20 9.75
N ILE A 280 -7.30 8.69 9.98
CA ILE A 280 -8.02 9.52 9.01
C ILE A 280 -7.21 10.79 8.70
N ILE A 281 -6.76 11.49 9.73
CA ILE A 281 -6.03 12.76 9.57
C ILE A 281 -4.67 12.53 8.91
N VAL A 282 -3.84 11.64 9.46
CA VAL A 282 -2.47 11.43 8.93
C VAL A 282 -2.50 10.78 7.56
N GLY A 283 -3.36 9.78 7.36
CA GLY A 283 -3.54 9.13 6.06
C GLY A 283 -4.09 10.11 5.01
N GLY A 284 -5.10 10.88 5.36
CA GLY A 284 -5.71 11.89 4.48
C GLY A 284 -4.73 13.01 4.11
N LEU A 285 -4.01 13.57 5.08
CA LEU A 285 -2.98 14.58 4.81
C LEU A 285 -1.84 14.02 3.97
N THR A 286 -1.42 12.78 4.21
CA THR A 286 -0.40 12.12 3.37
C THR A 286 -0.88 11.93 1.95
N ALA A 287 -2.12 11.46 1.75
CA ALA A 287 -2.71 11.27 0.44
C ALA A 287 -2.81 12.60 -0.33
N LEU A 288 -3.27 13.65 0.34
CA LEU A 288 -3.37 15.00 -0.22
C LEU A 288 -2.00 15.55 -0.62
N PHE A 289 -1.06 15.56 0.32
CA PHE A 289 0.30 16.03 0.08
C PHE A 289 0.96 15.32 -1.10
N ALA A 290 0.91 13.99 -1.09
CA ALA A 290 1.55 13.18 -2.12
C ALA A 290 0.88 13.34 -3.50
N SER A 291 -0.44 13.52 -3.56
CA SER A 291 -1.18 13.79 -4.81
C SER A 291 -0.74 15.11 -5.45
N VAL A 292 -0.54 16.14 -4.65
CA VAL A 292 -0.07 17.45 -5.14
C VAL A 292 1.42 17.39 -5.50
N ALA A 293 2.24 16.76 -4.66
CA ALA A 293 3.67 16.60 -4.92
C ALA A 293 3.93 15.78 -6.21
N TYR A 294 3.13 14.75 -6.47
CA TYR A 294 3.17 13.95 -7.71
C TYR A 294 3.15 14.81 -8.97
N LEU A 295 2.26 15.81 -9.02
CA LEU A 295 2.10 16.68 -10.19
C LEU A 295 3.29 17.62 -10.46
N THR A 296 4.14 17.82 -9.46
CA THR A 296 5.31 18.70 -9.58
C THR A 296 6.58 17.97 -10.01
N GLN A 297 6.55 16.63 -10.10
CA GLN A 297 7.73 15.82 -10.37
C GLN A 297 8.03 15.74 -11.87
N THR A 298 9.32 15.84 -12.20
CA THR A 298 9.83 15.73 -13.58
C THR A 298 10.27 14.31 -13.93
N SER A 299 10.65 13.50 -12.94
CA SER A 299 11.03 12.09 -13.11
C SER A 299 9.83 11.17 -12.97
N ILE A 300 9.63 10.26 -13.94
CA ILE A 300 8.55 9.27 -13.92
C ILE A 300 8.62 8.39 -12.67
N LYS A 301 9.81 7.89 -12.33
CA LYS A 301 10.00 7.04 -11.15
C LYS A 301 9.69 7.80 -9.86
N THR A 302 10.15 9.04 -9.73
CA THR A 302 9.87 9.89 -8.56
C THR A 302 8.37 10.18 -8.44
N ALA A 303 7.70 10.49 -9.55
CA ALA A 303 6.25 10.66 -9.60
C ALA A 303 5.53 9.38 -9.15
N LEU A 304 5.92 8.20 -9.65
CA LEU A 304 5.37 6.91 -9.21
C LEU A 304 5.60 6.66 -7.71
N GLY A 305 6.73 7.11 -7.16
CA GLY A 305 7.02 7.09 -5.72
C GLY A 305 6.02 7.91 -4.91
N TYR A 306 5.83 9.19 -5.26
CA TYR A 306 4.81 10.04 -4.61
C TYR A 306 3.40 9.48 -4.76
N SER A 307 3.07 8.97 -5.94
CA SER A 307 1.80 8.27 -6.14
C SER A 307 1.62 7.10 -5.16
N SER A 308 2.68 6.31 -4.88
CA SER A 308 2.60 5.22 -3.88
C SER A 308 2.43 5.75 -2.46
N VAL A 309 3.11 6.84 -2.08
CA VAL A 309 2.89 7.51 -0.78
C VAL A 309 1.42 7.92 -0.63
N GLY A 310 0.84 8.54 -1.66
CA GLY A 310 -0.56 8.96 -1.67
C GLY A 310 -1.54 7.79 -1.52
N HIS A 311 -1.33 6.72 -2.26
CA HIS A 311 -2.16 5.52 -2.17
C HIS A 311 -2.06 4.83 -0.80
N MET A 312 -0.88 4.79 -0.19
CA MET A 312 -0.73 4.27 1.18
C MET A 312 -1.43 5.17 2.21
N GLY A 313 -1.34 6.49 2.06
CA GLY A 313 -2.11 7.43 2.87
C GLY A 313 -3.62 7.20 2.76
N PHE A 314 -4.11 7.05 1.53
CA PHE A 314 -5.52 6.73 1.27
C PHE A 314 -5.95 5.40 1.92
N SER A 315 -5.13 4.34 1.81
CA SER A 315 -5.43 3.05 2.46
C SER A 315 -5.51 3.15 3.98
N LEU A 316 -4.59 3.91 4.62
CA LEU A 316 -4.63 4.10 6.08
C LEU A 316 -5.84 4.93 6.51
N MET A 317 -6.18 5.97 5.76
CA MET A 317 -7.40 6.77 5.99
C MET A 317 -8.66 5.89 5.87
N THR A 318 -8.72 5.04 4.87
CA THR A 318 -9.85 4.11 4.65
C THR A 318 -9.98 3.09 5.79
N CYS A 319 -8.84 2.58 6.31
CA CYS A 319 -8.84 1.76 7.53
C CYS A 319 -9.32 2.55 8.76
N GLY A 320 -8.93 3.82 8.90
CA GLY A 320 -9.42 4.70 9.98
C GLY A 320 -10.93 4.95 9.92
N LEU A 321 -11.52 4.94 8.72
CA LEU A 321 -12.97 5.02 8.53
C LEU A 321 -13.70 3.72 8.85
N GLY A 322 -13.00 2.59 9.04
CA GLY A 322 -13.57 1.27 9.26
C GLY A 322 -14.01 0.56 7.98
N VAL A 323 -13.72 1.09 6.78
CA VAL A 323 -14.13 0.48 5.50
C VAL A 323 -13.01 -0.45 5.01
N TYR A 324 -12.80 -1.56 5.72
CA TYR A 324 -11.70 -2.49 5.47
C TYR A 324 -11.80 -3.22 4.13
N SER A 325 -13.01 -3.47 3.64
CA SER A 325 -13.26 -4.06 2.31
C SER A 325 -12.74 -3.15 1.19
N ALA A 326 -13.07 -1.86 1.24
CA ALA A 326 -12.54 -0.89 0.28
C ALA A 326 -11.02 -0.71 0.41
N ALA A 327 -10.47 -0.78 1.64
CA ALA A 327 -9.03 -0.75 1.87
C ALA A 327 -8.33 -1.95 1.23
N LEU A 328 -8.87 -3.17 1.37
CA LEU A 328 -8.34 -4.39 0.76
C LEU A 328 -8.44 -4.32 -0.77
N LEU A 329 -9.60 -3.93 -1.31
CA LEU A 329 -9.79 -3.75 -2.75
C LEU A 329 -8.75 -2.78 -3.32
N HIS A 330 -8.59 -1.62 -2.67
CA HIS A 330 -7.61 -0.62 -3.07
C HIS A 330 -6.19 -1.17 -3.03
N LEU A 331 -5.83 -1.90 -1.98
CA LEU A 331 -4.51 -2.51 -1.79
C LEU A 331 -4.20 -3.49 -2.94
N VAL A 332 -5.13 -4.37 -3.30
CA VAL A 332 -4.95 -5.34 -4.39
C VAL A 332 -4.85 -4.64 -5.75
N ALA A 333 -5.79 -3.74 -6.06
CA ALA A 333 -5.79 -3.00 -7.32
C ALA A 333 -4.52 -2.14 -7.50
N HIS A 334 -4.13 -1.43 -6.43
CA HIS A 334 -2.90 -0.65 -6.38
C HIS A 334 -1.65 -1.50 -6.66
N SER A 335 -1.60 -2.72 -6.10
CA SER A 335 -0.46 -3.64 -6.27
C SER A 335 -0.23 -3.99 -7.74
N PHE A 336 -1.28 -4.40 -8.45
CA PHE A 336 -1.18 -4.72 -9.87
C PHE A 336 -0.83 -3.50 -10.72
N TYR A 337 -1.48 -2.37 -10.45
CA TYR A 337 -1.17 -1.11 -11.13
C TYR A 337 0.29 -0.70 -10.95
N LYS A 338 0.81 -0.73 -9.72
CA LYS A 338 2.20 -0.34 -9.43
C LYS A 338 3.22 -1.30 -10.00
N ALA A 339 2.98 -2.62 -9.93
CA ALA A 339 3.85 -3.58 -10.58
C ALA A 339 3.97 -3.27 -12.08
N HIS A 340 2.83 -3.11 -12.77
CA HIS A 340 2.80 -2.76 -14.18
C HIS A 340 3.53 -1.43 -14.46
N ALA A 341 3.20 -0.37 -13.72
CA ALA A 341 3.76 0.95 -13.94
C ALA A 341 5.29 1.00 -13.76
N PHE A 342 5.82 0.33 -12.73
CA PHE A 342 7.27 0.27 -12.53
C PHE A 342 7.96 -0.62 -13.55
N LEU A 343 7.44 -1.81 -13.84
CA LEU A 343 8.05 -2.71 -14.84
C LEU A 343 8.04 -2.11 -16.26
N SER A 344 7.05 -1.28 -16.56
CA SER A 344 6.93 -0.57 -17.85
C SER A 344 7.69 0.76 -17.91
N SER A 345 8.23 1.26 -16.77
CA SER A 345 8.82 2.61 -16.70
C SER A 345 10.02 2.82 -17.64
N GLY A 346 10.69 1.76 -18.08
CA GLY A 346 11.79 1.82 -19.05
C GLY A 346 11.33 2.13 -20.49
N SER A 347 10.15 1.65 -20.88
CA SER A 347 9.62 1.82 -22.24
C SER A 347 8.87 3.14 -22.45
N VAL A 348 8.44 3.81 -21.37
CA VAL A 348 7.70 5.08 -21.44
C VAL A 348 8.51 6.20 -22.10
N ILE A 349 9.84 6.18 -21.94
CA ILE A 349 10.71 7.20 -22.57
C ILE A 349 10.56 7.16 -24.10
N ASP A 350 10.48 5.97 -24.68
CA ASP A 350 10.33 5.82 -26.14
C ASP A 350 8.92 6.20 -26.61
N VAL A 351 7.89 5.87 -25.83
CA VAL A 351 6.49 6.26 -26.10
C VAL A 351 6.32 7.78 -26.01
N VAL A 352 6.89 8.44 -24.99
CA VAL A 352 6.83 9.90 -24.83
C VAL A 352 7.64 10.63 -25.92
N ARG A 353 8.74 10.06 -26.38
CA ARG A 353 9.49 10.59 -27.54
C ARG A 353 8.70 10.49 -28.84
N ALA A 354 7.90 9.43 -29.00
CA ALA A 354 7.05 9.21 -30.16
C ALA A 354 5.76 10.05 -30.13
N SER A 355 5.24 10.40 -28.95
CA SER A 355 4.04 11.22 -28.80
C SER A 355 4.42 12.71 -28.69
N LYS A 356 4.10 13.51 -29.72
CA LYS A 356 4.12 14.97 -29.60
C LYS A 356 3.00 15.39 -28.65
N VAL A 357 3.32 15.61 -27.37
CA VAL A 357 2.38 16.11 -26.38
C VAL A 357 2.04 17.56 -26.70
N THR A 358 0.91 17.79 -27.32
CA THR A 358 0.29 19.11 -27.43
C THR A 358 -0.11 19.56 -26.02
N LYS A 359 0.57 20.58 -25.50
CA LYS A 359 0.19 21.22 -24.23
C LYS A 359 -1.22 21.84 -24.38
N PRO A 360 -2.15 21.61 -23.49
CA PRO A 360 -3.41 22.31 -23.48
C PRO A 360 -3.17 23.78 -23.07
N GLU A 361 -3.31 24.69 -24.01
CA GLU A 361 -3.00 26.13 -23.85
C GLU A 361 -4.19 26.96 -23.35
N LYS A 362 -5.25 26.41 -22.79
CA LYS A 362 -6.41 27.26 -22.43
C LYS A 362 -6.66 27.29 -20.93
N SER A 363 -6.57 28.53 -20.40
CA SER A 363 -7.14 28.93 -19.12
C SER A 363 -8.62 28.53 -19.07
N ILE A 364 -8.96 27.64 -18.12
CA ILE A 364 -10.35 27.17 -17.93
C ILE A 364 -11.04 28.16 -16.98
N ASN A 365 -12.25 28.61 -17.36
CA ASN A 365 -13.05 29.50 -16.51
C ASN A 365 -13.40 28.77 -15.20
N PRO A 366 -13.17 29.37 -14.01
CA PRO A 366 -13.50 28.76 -12.70
C PRO A 366 -14.94 28.25 -12.58
N LEU A 367 -15.90 28.94 -13.21
CA LEU A 367 -17.29 28.50 -13.24
C LEU A 367 -17.45 27.11 -13.91
N LYS A 368 -16.71 26.86 -15.00
CA LYS A 368 -16.75 25.55 -15.68
C LYS A 368 -16.16 24.44 -14.83
N ILE A 369 -15.20 24.77 -13.98
CA ILE A 369 -14.61 23.85 -13.02
C ILE A 369 -15.65 23.46 -11.96
N VAL A 370 -16.29 24.47 -11.36
CA VAL A 370 -17.36 24.23 -10.37
C VAL A 370 -18.50 23.40 -10.98
N LEU A 371 -18.91 23.70 -12.21
CA LEU A 371 -19.92 22.92 -12.91
C LEU A 371 -19.46 21.47 -13.15
N GLY A 372 -18.21 21.26 -13.56
CA GLY A 372 -17.67 19.91 -13.78
C GLY A 372 -17.63 19.07 -12.49
N VAL A 373 -17.21 19.68 -11.37
CA VAL A 373 -17.26 19.05 -10.06
C VAL A 373 -18.70 18.77 -9.62
N ALA A 374 -19.60 19.73 -9.76
CA ALA A 374 -21.01 19.58 -9.41
C ALA A 374 -21.68 18.47 -10.22
N MET A 375 -21.40 18.36 -11.53
CA MET A 375 -21.92 17.29 -12.38
C MET A 375 -21.39 15.92 -11.96
N ALA A 376 -20.11 15.81 -11.64
CA ALA A 376 -19.52 14.57 -11.17
C ALA A 376 -20.16 14.11 -9.84
N LEU A 377 -20.33 15.04 -8.89
CA LEU A 377 -20.98 14.76 -7.60
C LEU A 377 -22.46 14.45 -7.75
N ALA A 378 -23.20 15.16 -8.62
CA ALA A 378 -24.61 14.88 -8.89
C ALA A 378 -24.80 13.48 -9.51
N LEU A 379 -23.96 13.11 -10.50
CA LEU A 379 -23.97 11.77 -11.08
C LEU A 379 -23.73 10.69 -10.01
N TYR A 380 -22.77 10.93 -9.13
CA TYR A 380 -22.47 10.03 -8.04
C TYR A 380 -23.62 9.90 -7.04
N ALA A 381 -24.24 11.02 -6.64
CA ALA A 381 -25.38 11.01 -5.72
C ALA A 381 -26.58 10.25 -6.31
N ILE A 382 -26.89 10.49 -7.59
CA ILE A 382 -27.94 9.76 -8.31
C ILE A 382 -27.61 8.25 -8.34
N PHE A 383 -26.38 7.89 -8.66
CA PHE A 383 -25.95 6.50 -8.66
C PHE A 383 -26.12 5.85 -7.28
N ALA A 384 -25.66 6.52 -6.19
CA ALA A 384 -25.76 6.00 -4.83
C ALA A 384 -27.22 5.75 -4.42
N MET A 385 -28.14 6.63 -4.81
CA MET A 385 -29.58 6.45 -4.59
C MET A 385 -30.12 5.21 -5.34
N PHE A 386 -29.76 5.02 -6.61
CA PHE A 386 -30.18 3.84 -7.39
C PHE A 386 -29.55 2.54 -6.87
N TRP A 387 -28.34 2.61 -6.32
CA TRP A 387 -27.67 1.46 -5.72
C TRP A 387 -28.28 1.05 -4.38
N GLY A 388 -29.16 1.88 -3.80
CA GLY A 388 -29.86 1.61 -2.54
C GLY A 388 -28.98 1.86 -1.30
N MET A 389 -28.00 2.76 -1.38
CA MET A 389 -27.14 3.09 -0.24
C MET A 389 -27.87 3.90 0.81
N ASP A 390 -27.71 3.53 2.08
CA ASP A 390 -28.22 4.28 3.22
C ASP A 390 -27.19 5.37 3.63
N PRO A 391 -27.54 6.66 3.51
CA PRO A 391 -26.63 7.76 3.87
C PRO A 391 -26.10 7.72 5.31
N LYS A 392 -26.77 7.03 6.22
CA LYS A 392 -26.33 6.89 7.61
C LYS A 392 -25.43 5.68 7.82
N LYS A 393 -25.82 4.51 7.30
CA LYS A 393 -25.07 3.26 7.45
C LYS A 393 -23.83 3.25 6.56
N ASP A 394 -23.97 3.68 5.30
CA ASP A 394 -22.91 3.64 4.31
C ASP A 394 -22.12 4.94 4.21
N ALA A 395 -22.29 5.86 5.17
CA ALA A 395 -21.69 7.19 5.16
C ALA A 395 -20.18 7.16 4.85
N ALA A 396 -19.41 6.27 5.48
CA ALA A 396 -17.98 6.16 5.28
C ALA A 396 -17.64 5.70 3.84
N LEU A 397 -18.38 4.75 3.29
CA LEU A 397 -18.19 4.26 1.92
C LEU A 397 -18.58 5.33 0.89
N LEU A 398 -19.69 6.04 1.12
CA LEU A 398 -20.13 7.17 0.29
C LEU A 398 -19.08 8.29 0.24
N LEU A 399 -18.44 8.57 1.37
CA LEU A 399 -17.39 9.58 1.45
C LEU A 399 -16.13 9.17 0.69
N ILE A 400 -15.73 7.89 0.74
CA ILE A 400 -14.61 7.36 -0.06
C ILE A 400 -14.92 7.47 -1.54
N GLY A 401 -16.12 7.07 -1.96
CA GLY A 401 -16.58 7.22 -3.34
C GLY A 401 -16.57 8.68 -3.81
N THR A 402 -16.91 9.63 -2.94
CA THR A 402 -16.82 11.07 -3.24
C THR A 402 -15.39 11.49 -3.62
N ILE A 403 -14.36 11.02 -2.91
CA ILE A 403 -12.97 11.33 -3.27
C ILE A 403 -12.62 10.77 -4.65
N ILE A 404 -13.05 9.53 -4.96
CA ILE A 404 -12.80 8.89 -6.25
C ILE A 404 -13.46 9.71 -7.38
N ILE A 405 -14.71 10.09 -7.20
CA ILE A 405 -15.46 10.87 -8.20
C ILE A 405 -14.90 12.28 -8.37
N MET A 406 -14.44 12.91 -7.30
CA MET A 406 -13.74 14.20 -7.40
C MET A 406 -12.49 14.09 -8.29
N GLY A 407 -11.76 12.97 -8.27
CA GLY A 407 -10.66 12.72 -9.21
C GLY A 407 -11.11 12.67 -10.68
N LEU A 408 -12.34 12.22 -10.95
CA LEU A 408 -12.91 12.17 -12.30
C LEU A 408 -13.53 13.51 -12.76
N SER A 409 -13.71 14.49 -11.88
CA SER A 409 -14.29 15.80 -12.20
C SER A 409 -13.52 16.55 -13.30
N ASN A 410 -12.22 16.27 -13.44
CA ASN A 410 -11.38 16.80 -14.51
C ASN A 410 -11.92 16.46 -15.91
N LEU A 411 -12.50 15.27 -16.08
CA LEU A 411 -13.09 14.83 -17.37
C LEU A 411 -14.30 15.68 -17.74
N PHE A 412 -15.18 15.94 -16.78
CA PHE A 412 -16.36 16.81 -16.97
C PHE A 412 -15.93 18.24 -17.24
N THR A 413 -14.96 18.73 -16.48
CA THR A 413 -14.41 20.09 -16.69
C THR A 413 -13.81 20.26 -18.09
N ALA A 414 -13.06 19.27 -18.58
CA ALA A 414 -12.51 19.29 -19.93
C ALA A 414 -13.60 19.25 -21.02
N ALA A 415 -14.64 18.42 -20.82
CA ALA A 415 -15.78 18.35 -21.74
C ALA A 415 -16.55 19.66 -21.83
N ILE A 416 -16.79 20.32 -20.68
CA ILE A 416 -17.47 21.63 -20.62
C ILE A 416 -16.56 22.74 -21.21
N ALA A 417 -15.24 22.66 -20.99
CA ALA A 417 -14.30 23.65 -21.52
C ALA A 417 -14.21 23.62 -23.06
N SER A 418 -14.43 22.44 -23.69
CA SER A 418 -14.39 22.24 -25.13
C SER A 418 -15.66 22.67 -25.87
N LYS A 419 -16.25 23.83 -25.52
CA LYS A 419 -17.46 24.39 -26.12
C LYS A 419 -18.70 23.50 -26.01
N TRP A 420 -18.90 22.85 -24.86
CA TRP A 420 -20.02 21.94 -24.61
C TRP A 420 -20.11 20.80 -25.64
N ASN A 421 -19.00 20.14 -25.90
CA ASN A 421 -19.00 19.00 -26.80
C ASN A 421 -19.80 17.84 -26.17
N VAL A 422 -20.98 17.59 -26.69
CA VAL A 422 -21.94 16.58 -26.21
C VAL A 422 -21.31 15.17 -26.23
N SER A 423 -20.50 14.86 -27.25
CA SER A 423 -19.81 13.57 -27.35
C SER A 423 -18.78 13.38 -26.23
N LEU A 424 -17.98 14.42 -25.92
CA LEU A 424 -17.01 14.36 -24.80
C LEU A 424 -17.73 14.28 -23.46
N LEU A 425 -18.85 14.98 -23.31
CA LEU A 425 -19.65 14.92 -22.09
C LEU A 425 -20.26 13.52 -21.90
N ALA A 426 -20.80 12.92 -22.96
CA ALA A 426 -21.31 11.55 -22.91
C ALA A 426 -20.21 10.53 -22.57
N GLN A 427 -19.02 10.67 -23.16
CA GLN A 427 -17.86 9.82 -22.85
C GLN A 427 -17.42 9.99 -21.38
N ALA A 428 -17.34 11.22 -20.86
CA ALA A 428 -17.01 11.50 -19.47
C ALA A 428 -18.04 10.87 -18.51
N THR A 429 -19.33 11.00 -18.83
CA THR A 429 -20.43 10.40 -18.06
C THR A 429 -20.35 8.88 -18.08
N ALA A 430 -20.18 8.27 -19.27
CA ALA A 430 -20.07 6.82 -19.41
C ALA A 430 -18.86 6.26 -18.64
N LEU A 431 -17.70 6.94 -18.70
CA LEU A 431 -16.51 6.53 -17.97
C LEU A 431 -16.69 6.68 -16.46
N ALA A 432 -17.30 7.78 -16.00
CA ALA A 432 -17.57 8.00 -14.58
C ALA A 432 -18.55 6.96 -14.03
N LEU A 433 -19.61 6.63 -14.77
CA LEU A 433 -20.53 5.54 -14.41
C LEU A 433 -19.82 4.18 -14.37
N LEU A 434 -19.03 3.86 -15.39
CA LEU A 434 -18.27 2.61 -15.43
C LEU A 434 -17.35 2.46 -14.20
N VAL A 435 -16.60 3.51 -13.86
CA VAL A 435 -15.69 3.50 -12.69
C VAL A 435 -16.49 3.38 -11.40
N THR A 436 -17.62 4.08 -11.29
CA THR A 436 -18.47 4.03 -10.10
C THR A 436 -19.09 2.63 -9.92
N VAL A 437 -19.71 2.08 -10.98
CA VAL A 437 -20.26 0.71 -10.96
C VAL A 437 -19.18 -0.32 -10.62
N ALA A 438 -18.01 -0.22 -11.26
CA ALA A 438 -16.91 -1.14 -11.01
C ALA A 438 -16.44 -1.07 -9.55
N PHE A 439 -16.27 0.15 -8.99
CA PHE A 439 -15.86 0.33 -7.60
C PHE A 439 -16.86 -0.30 -6.62
N PHE A 440 -18.15 0.03 -6.72
CA PHE A 440 -19.13 -0.48 -5.78
C PHE A 440 -19.40 -1.97 -5.95
N SER A 441 -19.39 -2.49 -7.18
CA SER A 441 -19.53 -3.94 -7.42
C SER A 441 -18.36 -4.72 -6.83
N LEU A 442 -17.12 -4.28 -7.08
CA LEU A 442 -15.93 -4.94 -6.56
C LEU A 442 -15.82 -4.79 -5.04
N GLU A 443 -16.21 -3.64 -4.50
CA GLU A 443 -16.27 -3.42 -3.06
C GLU A 443 -17.28 -4.34 -2.39
N SER A 444 -18.50 -4.45 -2.92
CA SER A 444 -19.54 -5.34 -2.43
C SER A 444 -19.11 -6.81 -2.45
N VAL A 445 -18.47 -7.26 -3.54
CA VAL A 445 -17.89 -8.59 -3.64
C VAL A 445 -16.80 -8.80 -2.58
N THR A 446 -15.89 -7.82 -2.44
CA THR A 446 -14.81 -7.89 -1.44
C THR A 446 -15.37 -7.94 -0.03
N HIS A 447 -16.36 -7.08 0.29
CA HIS A 447 -17.05 -7.07 1.56
C HIS A 447 -17.66 -8.45 1.88
N THR A 448 -18.40 -9.04 0.93
CA THR A 448 -19.00 -10.38 1.10
C THR A 448 -17.94 -11.45 1.36
N ILE A 449 -16.81 -11.40 0.66
CA ILE A 449 -15.73 -12.39 0.81
C ILE A 449 -15.04 -12.30 2.18
N ILE A 450 -14.86 -11.11 2.74
CA ILE A 450 -14.14 -10.90 4.02
C ILE A 450 -15.06 -10.58 5.19
N ALA A 451 -16.38 -10.63 5.04
CA ALA A 451 -17.36 -10.23 6.05
C ALA A 451 -17.12 -10.85 7.44
N ASN A 452 -16.68 -12.12 7.50
CA ASN A 452 -16.40 -12.81 8.77
C ASN A 452 -15.06 -12.39 9.42
N GLN A 453 -14.18 -11.68 8.69
CA GLN A 453 -12.81 -11.37 9.11
C GLN A 453 -12.59 -9.91 9.48
N VAL A 454 -13.58 -9.07 9.24
CA VAL A 454 -13.57 -7.64 9.58
C VAL A 454 -14.83 -7.29 10.37
N PRO A 455 -14.82 -6.23 11.18
CA PRO A 455 -16.02 -5.73 11.83
C PRO A 455 -17.05 -5.26 10.81
N ASP A 456 -18.34 -5.35 11.19
CA ASP A 456 -19.41 -4.75 10.41
C ASP A 456 -19.25 -3.23 10.32
N LEU A 457 -19.74 -2.66 9.22
CA LEU A 457 -19.78 -1.21 9.06
C LEU A 457 -20.69 -0.60 10.14
N ILE A 458 -20.09 0.16 11.04
CA ILE A 458 -20.80 0.89 12.09
C ILE A 458 -20.98 2.33 11.63
N VAL A 459 -22.14 2.93 11.97
CA VAL A 459 -22.38 4.37 11.76
C VAL A 459 -21.21 5.16 12.36
N PRO A 460 -20.46 5.93 11.55
CA PRO A 460 -19.27 6.59 12.04
C PRO A 460 -19.61 7.58 13.18
N GLN A 461 -18.85 7.53 14.24
CA GLN A 461 -18.97 8.49 15.33
C GLN A 461 -18.69 9.92 14.83
N TRP A 462 -19.33 10.91 15.45
CA TRP A 462 -19.24 12.31 15.05
C TRP A 462 -17.81 12.82 14.87
N GLY A 463 -16.87 12.41 15.74
CA GLY A 463 -15.45 12.76 15.63
C GLY A 463 -14.79 12.23 14.36
N LYS A 464 -15.06 10.98 13.95
CA LYS A 464 -14.58 10.39 12.68
C LYS A 464 -15.15 11.18 11.49
N MET A 465 -16.43 11.54 11.51
CA MET A 465 -17.08 12.31 10.45
C MET A 465 -16.51 13.70 10.30
N MET A 466 -16.26 14.42 11.42
CA MET A 466 -15.62 15.74 11.39
C MET A 466 -14.20 15.66 10.84
N ALA A 467 -13.39 14.71 11.30
CA ALA A 467 -12.02 14.52 10.82
C ALA A 467 -12.01 14.25 9.30
N PHE A 468 -12.92 13.40 8.83
CA PHE A 468 -13.03 13.12 7.40
C PHE A 468 -13.55 14.33 6.61
N GLY A 469 -14.52 15.08 7.14
CA GLY A 469 -15.00 16.31 6.53
C GLY A 469 -13.90 17.34 6.27
N VAL A 470 -12.98 17.49 7.22
CA VAL A 470 -11.80 18.36 7.06
C VAL A 470 -10.90 17.84 5.92
N VAL A 471 -10.63 16.54 5.89
CA VAL A 471 -9.83 15.91 4.81
C VAL A 471 -10.53 16.07 3.45
N LEU A 472 -11.84 15.85 3.38
CA LEU A 472 -12.61 16.00 2.15
C LEU A 472 -12.58 17.44 1.62
N MET A 473 -12.76 18.43 2.50
CA MET A 473 -12.61 19.85 2.13
C MET A 473 -11.22 20.16 1.60
N ALA A 474 -10.17 19.62 2.21
CA ALA A 474 -8.79 19.80 1.75
C ALA A 474 -8.56 19.16 0.36
N PHE A 475 -9.13 17.97 0.11
CA PHE A 475 -9.12 17.35 -1.22
C PHE A 475 -9.86 18.20 -2.25
N GLY A 476 -11.04 18.69 -1.93
CA GLY A 476 -11.83 19.58 -2.82
C GLY A 476 -11.07 20.86 -3.17
N MET A 477 -10.45 21.49 -2.17
CA MET A 477 -9.60 22.67 -2.38
C MET A 477 -8.38 22.34 -3.26
N SER A 478 -7.75 21.18 -3.05
CA SER A 478 -6.62 20.74 -3.88
C SER A 478 -7.03 20.54 -5.34
N VAL A 479 -8.14 19.86 -5.60
CA VAL A 479 -8.68 19.68 -6.95
C VAL A 479 -8.98 21.03 -7.59
N PHE A 480 -9.62 21.93 -6.86
CA PHE A 480 -9.91 23.28 -7.34
C PHE A 480 -8.63 24.05 -7.71
N ILE A 481 -7.63 24.06 -6.83
CA ILE A 481 -6.32 24.72 -7.08
C ILE A 481 -5.64 24.10 -8.31
N GLN A 482 -5.68 22.78 -8.48
CA GLN A 482 -5.09 22.11 -9.64
C GLN A 482 -5.75 22.57 -10.96
N LEU A 483 -7.06 22.71 -10.96
CA LEU A 483 -7.82 23.12 -12.14
C LEU A 483 -7.58 24.57 -12.54
N ILE A 484 -7.32 25.47 -11.56
CA ILE A 484 -6.97 26.87 -11.82
C ILE A 484 -5.44 27.11 -11.85
N ALA A 485 -4.63 26.07 -11.76
CA ALA A 485 -3.17 26.17 -11.69
C ALA A 485 -2.55 26.99 -12.83
N ALA A 486 -3.08 26.86 -14.05
CA ALA A 486 -2.64 27.63 -15.21
C ALA A 486 -2.80 29.16 -15.00
N GLN A 487 -3.88 29.58 -14.33
CA GLN A 487 -4.13 30.99 -14.00
C GLN A 487 -3.26 31.49 -12.84
N LEU A 488 -2.98 30.61 -11.90
CA LEU A 488 -2.15 30.92 -10.72
C LEU A 488 -0.64 30.90 -11.02
N SER A 489 -0.22 30.30 -12.13
CA SER A 489 1.19 30.08 -12.47
C SER A 489 2.01 31.39 -12.55
N SER A 490 1.40 32.52 -12.88
CA SER A 490 2.03 33.85 -12.90
C SER A 490 2.15 34.50 -11.52
N LYS A 491 1.40 34.02 -10.50
CA LYS A 491 1.39 34.63 -9.17
C LYS A 491 2.62 34.19 -8.36
N PRO A 492 3.34 35.14 -7.68
CA PRO A 492 4.54 34.79 -6.90
C PRO A 492 4.28 33.75 -5.82
N PHE A 493 3.17 33.88 -5.09
CA PHE A 493 2.78 32.93 -4.05
C PHE A 493 2.66 31.49 -4.57
N TYR A 494 2.02 31.31 -5.74
CA TYR A 494 1.86 29.98 -6.33
C TYR A 494 3.21 29.37 -6.74
N ARG A 495 4.13 30.18 -7.28
CA ARG A 495 5.48 29.72 -7.63
C ARG A 495 6.26 29.28 -6.39
N ILE A 496 6.20 30.05 -5.31
CA ILE A 496 6.84 29.69 -4.03
C ILE A 496 6.24 28.38 -3.49
N LEU A 497 4.91 28.28 -3.45
CA LEU A 497 4.23 27.06 -2.99
C LEU A 497 4.60 25.85 -3.85
N ALA A 498 4.67 25.99 -5.17
CA ALA A 498 5.06 24.91 -6.09
C ALA A 498 6.51 24.45 -5.83
N ILE A 499 7.43 25.36 -5.49
CA ILE A 499 8.81 25.01 -5.12
C ILE A 499 8.83 24.21 -3.82
N HIS A 500 8.10 24.65 -2.79
CA HIS A 500 8.02 23.93 -1.52
C HIS A 500 7.39 22.54 -1.68
N LEU A 501 6.31 22.42 -2.45
CA LEU A 501 5.65 21.14 -2.76
C LEU A 501 6.58 20.21 -3.54
N ARG A 502 7.29 20.72 -4.56
CA ARG A 502 8.25 19.94 -5.33
C ARG A 502 9.37 19.36 -4.46
N ASN A 503 9.79 20.11 -3.44
CA ASN A 503 10.83 19.71 -2.49
C ASN A 503 10.25 18.97 -1.27
N GLY A 504 8.97 18.55 -1.29
CA GLY A 504 8.34 17.79 -0.21
C GLY A 504 8.28 18.54 1.12
N PHE A 505 8.10 19.88 1.09
CA PHE A 505 8.19 20.77 2.25
C PHE A 505 9.50 20.60 3.03
N TYR A 506 10.55 20.13 2.39
CA TYR A 506 11.88 19.86 2.98
C TYR A 506 11.87 18.85 4.13
N ALA A 507 10.77 18.10 4.31
CA ALA A 507 10.65 17.10 5.36
C ALA A 507 11.76 16.04 5.27
N ASN A 508 12.14 15.67 4.03
CA ASN A 508 13.24 14.76 3.80
C ASN A 508 14.59 15.35 4.23
N ALA A 509 14.86 16.62 3.94
CA ALA A 509 16.09 17.29 4.36
C ALA A 509 16.22 17.41 5.89
N LEU A 510 15.10 17.62 6.59
CA LEU A 510 15.08 17.57 8.05
C LEU A 510 15.42 16.16 8.56
N PHE A 511 14.83 15.15 7.95
CA PHE A 511 15.10 13.75 8.30
C PHE A 511 16.56 13.36 8.02
N ASP A 512 17.16 13.86 6.93
CA ASP A 512 18.58 13.68 6.61
C ASP A 512 19.50 14.22 7.72
N ARG A 513 19.19 15.41 8.20
CA ARG A 513 19.94 16.01 9.33
C ARG A 513 19.84 15.14 10.59
N LEU A 514 18.65 14.65 10.93
CA LEU A 514 18.43 13.80 12.10
C LEU A 514 19.17 12.46 12.01
N VAL A 515 19.26 11.88 10.82
CA VAL A 515 19.94 10.59 10.59
C VAL A 515 21.46 10.75 10.44
N GLY A 516 21.98 11.98 10.46
CA GLY A 516 23.41 12.26 10.33
C GLY A 516 23.94 12.01 8.91
N ALA A 517 23.11 12.21 7.87
CA ALA A 517 23.50 12.02 6.47
C ALA A 517 24.66 12.92 6.04
N TRP A 518 24.83 14.07 6.69
CA TRP A 518 25.91 15.02 6.42
C TRP A 518 27.30 14.51 6.80
N GLN A 519 27.39 13.48 7.66
CA GLN A 519 28.68 12.88 8.05
C GLN A 519 29.25 11.93 7.00
N ILE A 520 28.42 11.46 6.05
CA ILE A 520 28.85 10.53 4.99
C ILE A 520 29.73 11.27 3.95
N HIS A 521 29.52 12.56 3.73
CA HIS A 521 30.30 13.37 2.79
C HIS A 521 31.65 13.88 3.34
N SER A 522 31.87 13.83 4.67
CA SER A 522 33.12 14.32 5.26
C SER A 522 34.25 13.28 5.21
N THR A 523 33.94 11.99 5.03
CA THR A 523 34.93 10.91 4.93
C THR A 523 35.60 10.82 3.56
N GLU A 524 34.97 11.32 2.49
CA GLU A 524 35.60 11.35 1.14
C GLU A 524 36.56 12.52 0.92
N LYS A 525 36.54 13.56 1.77
CA LYS A 525 37.49 14.70 1.68
C LYS A 525 38.80 14.50 2.43
N GLY A 526 38.96 13.38 3.10
CA GLY A 526 40.18 13.04 3.86
C GLY A 526 41.24 12.25 3.07
N LEU A 527 41.01 11.98 1.79
CA LEU A 527 41.99 11.34 0.90
C LEU A 527 42.36 12.30 -0.24
N LYS A 528 43.20 13.30 0.07
CA LYS A 528 44.06 13.98 -0.88
C LYS A 528 45.48 14.00 -0.31
#